data_b00a18ee17f11ab4f7e581bda9487e6b
#
_entry.id   b00a18ee17f11ab4f7e581bda9487e6b
#
_cell.length_a   1.000
_cell.length_b   1.000
_cell.length_c   1.000
_cell.angle_alpha   90.00
_cell.angle_beta   90.00
_cell.angle_gamma   90.00
#
_symmetry.space_group_name_H-M   'P 1'
#
loop_
_entity.id
_entity.type
_entity.pdbx_description
1 polymer ?
#
loop_
_entity_poly.entity_id
_entity_poly.type
_entity_poly.pdbx_seq_one_letter_code
_entity_poly.pdbx_strand_id
1 'polypeptide(L)'
;ESDFARSHPGGSLGRRLLLRVEDIMHTGEDIPAVPQGTALSQALMEMTRKGLGMTVIVDRHRHVMGVFTDGDLRRALDKEINVHRTTIDEVMTRNCATVHADVLTGEAIRIMNEKRITALPVVSGDKTLIGALHMHDLVRAGVV
;
A
#
# COMPACT_ATOMS: atom_id res chain seq x y z
N GLU A 1 -26.80 0.93 -18.05
CA GLU A 1 -27.26 0.64 -19.33
C GLU A 1 -26.44 -0.46 -19.99
N SER A 2 -27.17 -1.38 -20.57
CA SER A 2 -26.56 -2.63 -20.97
C SER A 2 -25.62 -2.49 -22.15
N ASP A 3 -25.94 -1.62 -23.08
CA ASP A 3 -25.06 -1.45 -24.24
C ASP A 3 -23.71 -0.92 -23.83
N PHE A 4 -23.72 0.04 -22.93
CA PHE A 4 -22.48 0.56 -22.37
C PHE A 4 -21.70 -0.56 -21.68
N ALA A 5 -22.36 -1.35 -20.87
CA ALA A 5 -21.73 -2.45 -20.17
C ALA A 5 -21.12 -3.46 -21.13
N ARG A 6 -21.82 -3.79 -22.23
CA ARG A 6 -21.30 -4.72 -23.20
C ARG A 6 -20.11 -4.17 -23.96
N SER A 7 -20.14 -2.88 -24.24
CA SER A 7 -19.04 -2.24 -24.96
C SER A 7 -17.78 -2.13 -24.10
N HIS A 8 -17.93 -2.18 -22.78
CA HIS A 8 -16.82 -2.01 -21.87
C HIS A 8 -16.80 -3.13 -20.84
N PRO A 9 -16.40 -4.35 -21.27
CA PRO A 9 -16.58 -5.54 -20.42
C PRO A 9 -15.93 -5.46 -19.05
N GLY A 10 -14.81 -4.81 -18.94
CA GLY A 10 -14.19 -4.59 -17.61
C GLY A 10 -14.67 -3.34 -16.96
N GLY A 11 -15.50 -2.57 -17.66
CA GLY A 11 -15.81 -1.22 -17.28
C GLY A 11 -17.25 -0.92 -16.87
N SER A 12 -18.10 -1.93 -16.76
CA SER A 12 -19.46 -1.64 -16.33
C SER A 12 -19.41 -1.10 -14.89
N LEU A 13 -20.25 -0.12 -14.60
CA LEU A 13 -20.27 0.48 -13.27
C LEU A 13 -20.57 -0.58 -12.20
N GLY A 14 -21.55 -1.43 -12.45
CA GLY A 14 -21.90 -2.47 -11.47
C GLY A 14 -20.73 -3.39 -11.18
N ARG A 15 -20.01 -3.81 -12.21
CA ARG A 15 -18.85 -4.68 -12.03
C ARG A 15 -17.75 -3.99 -11.25
N ARG A 16 -17.47 -2.73 -11.56
CA ARG A 16 -16.43 -1.97 -10.85
C ARG A 16 -16.76 -1.81 -9.38
N LEU A 17 -18.04 -1.61 -9.06
CA LEU A 17 -18.48 -1.47 -7.68
C LEU A 17 -18.35 -2.77 -6.89
N LEU A 18 -18.23 -3.91 -7.57
CA LEU A 18 -18.07 -5.21 -6.92
C LEU A 18 -16.63 -5.68 -6.86
N LEU A 19 -15.68 -4.89 -7.38
CA LEU A 19 -14.28 -5.27 -7.31
C LEU A 19 -13.80 -5.24 -5.87
N ARG A 20 -13.07 -6.27 -5.51
CA ARG A 20 -12.43 -6.37 -4.20
C ARG A 20 -10.97 -5.95 -4.32
N VAL A 21 -10.38 -5.60 -3.18
CA VAL A 21 -8.99 -5.20 -3.15
C VAL A 21 -8.09 -6.26 -3.76
N GLU A 22 -8.36 -7.53 -3.48
CA GLU A 22 -7.55 -8.64 -4.01
C GLU A 22 -7.58 -8.73 -5.53
N ASP A 23 -8.59 -8.16 -6.17
CA ASP A 23 -8.71 -8.21 -7.63
C ASP A 23 -7.73 -7.27 -8.32
N ILE A 24 -7.24 -6.25 -7.62
CA ILE A 24 -6.42 -5.21 -8.26
C ILE A 24 -5.11 -4.91 -7.54
N MET A 25 -4.85 -5.52 -6.40
CA MET A 25 -3.64 -5.24 -5.61
C MET A 25 -2.39 -5.81 -6.27
N HIS A 26 -1.25 -5.23 -5.92
CA HIS A 26 0.05 -5.79 -6.26
C HIS A 26 0.34 -6.97 -5.34
N THR A 27 0.99 -8.01 -5.86
CA THR A 27 1.27 -9.23 -5.10
C THR A 27 2.71 -9.66 -5.32
N GLY A 28 3.16 -10.64 -4.52
CA GLY A 28 4.45 -11.26 -4.69
C GLY A 28 5.60 -10.27 -4.59
N GLU A 29 6.47 -10.30 -5.57
CA GLU A 29 7.66 -9.45 -5.55
C GLU A 29 7.35 -7.98 -5.86
N ASP A 30 6.14 -7.69 -6.29
CA ASP A 30 5.75 -6.30 -6.53
C ASP A 30 5.36 -5.57 -5.24
N ILE A 31 5.27 -6.30 -4.13
CA ILE A 31 4.94 -5.69 -2.85
C ILE A 31 6.19 -5.01 -2.29
N PRO A 32 6.14 -3.69 -2.01
CA PRO A 32 7.28 -3.02 -1.38
C PRO A 32 7.35 -3.40 0.10
N ALA A 33 8.35 -4.19 0.47
CA ALA A 33 8.45 -4.67 1.84
C ALA A 33 9.91 -4.89 2.22
N VAL A 34 10.23 -4.60 3.47
CA VAL A 34 11.54 -4.89 4.05
C VAL A 34 11.35 -5.47 5.45
N PRO A 35 12.27 -6.32 5.90
CA PRO A 35 12.18 -6.82 7.29
C PRO A 35 12.50 -5.71 8.29
N GLN A 36 11.99 -5.87 9.50
CA GLN A 36 12.36 -4.99 10.59
C GLN A 36 13.88 -5.06 10.78
N GLY A 37 14.47 -3.97 11.27
CA GLY A 37 15.91 -3.88 11.43
C GLY A 37 16.67 -3.45 10.19
N THR A 38 16.00 -3.29 9.06
CA THR A 38 16.62 -2.87 7.81
C THR A 38 17.10 -1.42 7.93
N ALA A 39 18.29 -1.14 7.40
CA ALA A 39 18.80 0.23 7.37
C ALA A 39 17.85 1.12 6.56
N LEU A 40 17.67 2.34 7.00
CA LEU A 40 16.81 3.29 6.29
C LEU A 40 17.21 3.43 4.83
N SER A 41 18.52 3.49 4.53
CA SER A 41 18.98 3.60 3.15
C SER A 41 18.51 2.44 2.28
N GLN A 42 18.48 1.22 2.82
CA GLN A 42 18.01 0.06 2.08
C GLN A 42 16.48 0.10 1.89
N ALA A 43 15.77 0.57 2.90
CA ALA A 43 14.33 0.71 2.78
C ALA A 43 13.96 1.73 1.71
N LEU A 44 14.74 2.81 1.58
CA LEU A 44 14.52 3.81 0.54
C LEU A 44 14.76 3.21 -0.85
N MET A 45 15.76 2.34 -0.99
CA MET A 45 15.99 1.66 -2.26
C MET A 45 14.82 0.78 -2.64
N GLU A 46 14.27 0.07 -1.68
CA GLU A 46 13.10 -0.77 -1.93
C GLU A 46 11.90 0.08 -2.34
N MET A 47 11.68 1.19 -1.64
CA MET A 47 10.57 2.10 -1.94
C MET A 47 10.68 2.64 -3.36
N THR A 48 11.88 3.04 -3.77
CA THR A 48 12.13 3.53 -5.13
C THR A 48 11.91 2.43 -6.16
N ARG A 49 12.43 1.24 -5.88
CA ARG A 49 12.33 0.12 -6.83
C ARG A 49 10.89 -0.26 -7.12
N LYS A 50 10.06 -0.29 -6.10
CA LYS A 50 8.66 -0.72 -6.27
C LYS A 50 7.74 0.40 -6.73
N GLY A 51 8.11 1.66 -6.48
CA GLY A 51 7.43 2.80 -7.08
C GLY A 51 6.04 3.14 -6.56
N LEU A 52 5.70 2.70 -5.36
CA LEU A 52 4.38 2.99 -4.78
C LEU A 52 4.42 4.09 -3.71
N GLY A 53 5.58 4.74 -3.54
CA GLY A 53 5.72 5.80 -2.54
C GLY A 53 5.64 5.30 -1.10
N MET A 54 5.79 4.01 -0.90
CA MET A 54 5.63 3.35 0.39
C MET A 54 6.49 2.10 0.42
N THR A 55 7.00 1.75 1.60
CA THR A 55 7.46 0.40 1.85
C THR A 55 6.87 -0.07 3.18
N VAL A 56 6.59 -1.36 3.26
CA VAL A 56 5.97 -1.96 4.44
C VAL A 56 7.05 -2.68 5.22
N ILE A 57 7.07 -2.48 6.53
CA ILE A 57 8.02 -3.15 7.40
C ILE A 57 7.32 -4.35 8.02
N VAL A 58 7.94 -5.51 7.89
CA VAL A 58 7.34 -6.77 8.34
C VAL A 58 8.26 -7.47 9.32
N ASP A 59 7.67 -8.29 10.19
CA ASP A 59 8.43 -9.17 11.07
C ASP A 59 8.78 -10.45 10.31
N ARG A 60 9.43 -11.39 10.99
CA ARG A 60 9.87 -12.65 10.37
C ARG A 60 8.71 -13.52 9.89
N HIS A 61 7.50 -13.26 10.36
CA HIS A 61 6.29 -14.00 9.95
C HIS A 61 5.48 -13.21 8.94
N ARG A 62 6.03 -12.11 8.40
CA ARG A 62 5.39 -11.21 7.44
C ARG A 62 4.19 -10.46 7.99
N HIS A 63 4.10 -10.33 9.30
CA HIS A 63 3.09 -9.45 9.90
C HIS A 63 3.53 -8.00 9.72
N VAL A 64 2.57 -7.13 9.41
CA VAL A 64 2.85 -5.71 9.20
C VAL A 64 3.19 -5.05 10.54
N MET A 65 4.39 -4.47 10.60
CA MET A 65 4.85 -3.74 11.78
C MET A 65 4.65 -2.25 11.62
N GLY A 66 4.71 -1.76 10.41
CA GLY A 66 4.54 -0.34 10.12
C GLY A 66 4.78 -0.07 8.65
N VAL A 67 4.72 1.20 8.29
CA VAL A 67 5.01 1.66 6.92
C VAL A 67 5.96 2.83 6.96
N PHE A 68 6.64 3.05 5.85
CA PHE A 68 7.46 4.22 5.64
C PHE A 68 7.08 4.80 4.28
N THR A 69 6.71 6.08 4.26
CA THR A 69 6.20 6.74 3.07
C THR A 69 7.05 7.96 2.74
N ASP A 70 6.76 8.59 1.60
CA ASP A 70 7.44 9.84 1.22
C ASP A 70 7.27 10.91 2.28
N GLY A 71 6.11 10.96 2.94
CA GLY A 71 5.89 11.90 4.03
C GLY A 71 6.79 11.62 5.23
N ASP A 72 6.98 10.35 5.56
CA ASP A 72 7.89 9.95 6.63
C ASP A 72 9.33 10.34 6.29
N LEU A 73 9.72 10.17 5.03
CA LEU A 73 11.06 10.55 4.58
C LEU A 73 11.28 12.06 4.77
N ARG A 74 10.30 12.85 4.37
CA ARG A 74 10.40 14.30 4.51
C ARG A 74 10.59 14.70 5.96
N ARG A 75 9.81 14.07 6.86
CA ARG A 75 9.94 14.34 8.29
C ARG A 75 11.29 13.91 8.84
N ALA A 76 11.82 12.78 8.37
CA ALA A 76 13.13 12.30 8.80
C ALA A 76 14.23 13.27 8.37
N LEU A 77 14.14 13.79 7.15
CA LEU A 77 15.13 14.75 6.64
C LEU A 77 15.06 16.06 7.40
N ASP A 78 13.86 16.50 7.78
CA ASP A 78 13.70 17.71 8.58
C ASP A 78 14.37 17.56 9.95
N LYS A 79 14.43 16.36 10.47
CA LYS A 79 15.08 16.07 11.75
C LYS A 79 16.57 15.77 11.61
N GLU A 80 17.10 15.91 10.40
CA GLU A 80 18.51 15.68 10.09
C GLU A 80 18.97 14.26 10.43
N ILE A 81 18.10 13.30 10.21
CA ILE A 81 18.40 11.89 10.47
C ILE A 81 19.42 11.38 9.44
N ASN A 82 20.41 10.63 9.94
CA ASN A 82 21.42 10.02 9.06
C ASN A 82 20.85 8.73 8.49
N VAL A 83 20.56 8.73 7.17
CA VAL A 83 19.91 7.60 6.52
C VAL A 83 20.78 6.34 6.50
N HIS A 84 22.09 6.49 6.66
CA HIS A 84 23.01 5.34 6.63
C HIS A 84 23.21 4.72 8.01
N ARG A 85 22.80 5.41 9.07
CA ARG A 85 23.00 4.94 10.45
C ARG A 85 21.70 4.70 11.20
N THR A 86 20.56 4.94 10.54
CA THR A 86 19.25 4.82 11.17
C THR A 86 18.59 3.55 10.63
N THR A 87 17.96 2.78 11.51
CA THR A 87 17.15 1.65 11.05
C THR A 87 15.74 2.12 10.76
N ILE A 88 15.08 1.39 9.87
CA ILE A 88 13.71 1.74 9.49
C ILE A 88 12.77 1.74 10.69
N ASP A 89 13.06 0.90 11.68
CA ASP A 89 12.23 0.79 12.88
C ASP A 89 12.15 2.11 13.65
N GLU A 90 13.20 2.92 13.56
CA GLU A 90 13.26 4.18 14.32
C GLU A 90 12.41 5.28 13.70
N VAL A 91 12.05 5.15 12.43
CA VAL A 91 11.38 6.24 11.70
C VAL A 91 10.07 5.83 11.06
N MET A 92 9.76 4.54 11.02
CA MET A 92 8.51 4.07 10.40
C MET A 92 7.30 4.54 11.19
N THR A 93 6.17 4.61 10.52
CA THR A 93 4.89 4.86 11.17
C THR A 93 4.33 3.52 11.61
N ARG A 94 4.20 3.36 12.93
CA ARG A 94 3.54 2.19 13.52
C ARG A 94 2.03 2.43 13.53
N ASN A 95 1.25 1.41 13.79
CA ASN A 95 -0.22 1.53 13.80
C ASN A 95 -0.75 2.14 12.51
N CYS A 96 -0.12 1.75 11.40
CA CYS A 96 -0.50 2.28 10.10
C CYS A 96 -1.85 1.71 9.65
N ALA A 97 -2.51 2.43 8.74
CA ALA A 97 -3.72 1.94 8.13
C ALA A 97 -3.39 0.74 7.24
N THR A 98 -4.23 -0.28 7.28
CA THR A 98 -4.15 -1.45 6.41
C THR A 98 -5.55 -1.74 5.89
N VAL A 99 -5.65 -2.62 4.90
CA VAL A 99 -6.94 -3.04 4.38
C VAL A 99 -6.91 -4.54 4.14
N HIS A 100 -8.03 -5.21 4.38
CA HIS A 100 -8.12 -6.63 4.11
C HIS A 100 -8.37 -6.88 2.63
N ALA A 101 -7.84 -7.98 2.12
CA ALA A 101 -7.91 -8.29 0.69
C ALA A 101 -9.33 -8.53 0.20
N ASP A 102 -10.21 -9.00 1.07
CA ASP A 102 -11.55 -9.42 0.68
C ASP A 102 -12.59 -8.31 0.73
N VAL A 103 -12.21 -7.07 1.10
CA VAL A 103 -13.18 -5.98 1.13
C VAL A 103 -13.33 -5.36 -0.25
N LEU A 104 -14.45 -4.69 -0.44
CA LEU A 104 -14.68 -3.98 -1.70
C LEU A 104 -13.74 -2.78 -1.81
N THR A 105 -13.40 -2.40 -3.04
CA THR A 105 -12.48 -1.30 -3.29
C THR A 105 -13.00 0.02 -2.71
N GLY A 106 -14.31 0.18 -2.59
CA GLY A 106 -14.89 1.37 -1.97
C GLY A 106 -14.41 1.59 -0.54
N GLU A 107 -14.20 0.50 0.20
CA GLU A 107 -13.69 0.61 1.56
C GLU A 107 -12.24 1.12 1.56
N ALA A 108 -11.42 0.63 0.64
CA ALA A 108 -10.05 1.11 0.51
C ALA A 108 -10.01 2.60 0.17
N ILE A 109 -10.88 3.03 -0.74
CA ILE A 109 -10.99 4.44 -1.11
C ILE A 109 -11.35 5.28 0.11
N ARG A 110 -12.31 4.81 0.90
CA ARG A 110 -12.72 5.51 2.11
C ARG A 110 -11.55 5.69 3.08
N ILE A 111 -10.78 4.63 3.30
CA ILE A 111 -9.63 4.69 4.19
C ILE A 111 -8.59 5.67 3.65
N MET A 112 -8.28 5.59 2.37
CA MET A 112 -7.30 6.50 1.76
C MET A 112 -7.71 7.95 1.89
N ASN A 113 -8.99 8.24 1.67
CA ASN A 113 -9.50 9.61 1.77
C ASN A 113 -9.49 10.10 3.22
N GLU A 114 -9.92 9.27 4.15
CA GLU A 114 -9.93 9.65 5.56
C GLU A 114 -8.54 9.90 6.10
N LYS A 115 -7.60 9.05 5.73
CA LYS A 115 -6.25 9.13 6.26
C LYS A 115 -5.34 9.99 5.41
N ARG A 116 -5.83 10.45 4.25
CA ARG A 116 -5.06 11.29 3.31
C ARG A 116 -3.77 10.58 2.88
N ILE A 117 -3.93 9.32 2.50
CA ILE A 117 -2.82 8.49 2.04
C ILE A 117 -3.15 7.94 0.66
N THR A 118 -2.10 7.57 -0.09
CA THR A 118 -2.27 7.10 -1.45
C THR A 118 -1.90 5.64 -1.63
N ALA A 119 -1.48 4.97 -0.56
CA ALA A 119 -1.10 3.56 -0.64
C ALA A 119 -1.45 2.88 0.68
N LEU A 120 -1.75 1.58 0.60
CA LEU A 120 -2.13 0.78 1.74
C LEU A 120 -1.49 -0.59 1.65
N PRO A 121 -0.94 -1.10 2.77
CA PRO A 121 -0.65 -2.53 2.85
C PRO A 121 -1.96 -3.31 2.84
N VAL A 122 -1.98 -4.43 2.13
CA VAL A 122 -3.13 -5.32 2.10
C VAL A 122 -2.78 -6.56 2.91
N VAL A 123 -3.64 -6.91 3.84
CA VAL A 123 -3.36 -7.97 4.80
C VAL A 123 -4.46 -9.04 4.77
N SER A 124 -4.10 -10.22 5.26
CA SER A 124 -5.06 -11.26 5.55
C SER A 124 -5.59 -11.07 6.98
N GLY A 125 -6.47 -11.97 7.41
CA GLY A 125 -7.16 -11.81 8.70
C GLY A 125 -6.25 -11.68 9.91
N ASP A 126 -5.04 -12.24 9.84
CA ASP A 126 -4.09 -12.21 10.95
C ASP A 126 -3.02 -11.13 10.77
N LYS A 127 -3.26 -10.17 9.88
CA LYS A 127 -2.34 -9.06 9.57
C LYS A 127 -1.09 -9.48 8.82
N THR A 128 -1.12 -10.65 8.18
CA THR A 128 -0.03 -11.03 7.28
C THR A 128 -0.10 -10.19 6.02
N LEU A 129 1.04 -9.66 5.61
CA LEU A 129 1.12 -8.86 4.39
C LEU A 129 0.96 -9.76 3.17
N ILE A 130 -0.06 -9.50 2.35
CA ILE A 130 -0.32 -10.29 1.15
C ILE A 130 -0.45 -9.44 -0.11
N GLY A 131 -0.42 -8.12 0.04
CA GLY A 131 -0.52 -7.24 -1.13
C GLY A 131 -0.22 -5.80 -0.79
N ALA A 132 -0.22 -4.98 -1.82
CA ALA A 132 -0.10 -3.54 -1.69
C ALA A 132 -1.04 -2.88 -2.69
N LEU A 133 -1.70 -1.83 -2.28
CA LEU A 133 -2.68 -1.13 -3.11
C LEU A 133 -2.30 0.34 -3.19
N HIS A 134 -2.26 0.88 -4.40
CA HIS A 134 -1.99 2.29 -4.63
C HIS A 134 -3.21 2.93 -5.28
N MET A 135 -3.39 4.23 -5.05
CA MET A 135 -4.51 4.96 -5.65
C MET A 135 -4.53 4.81 -7.17
N HIS A 136 -3.36 4.71 -7.81
CA HIS A 136 -3.31 4.50 -9.26
C HIS A 136 -3.94 3.19 -9.70
N ASP A 137 -3.90 2.18 -8.84
CA ASP A 137 -4.54 0.90 -9.16
C ASP A 137 -6.05 1.08 -9.24
N LEU A 138 -6.59 1.89 -8.34
CA LEU A 138 -8.03 2.20 -8.33
C LEU A 138 -8.43 3.00 -9.56
N VAL A 139 -7.58 3.95 -9.96
CA VAL A 139 -7.83 4.76 -11.15
C VAL A 139 -7.82 3.86 -12.39
N ARG A 140 -6.80 3.01 -12.51
CA ARG A 140 -6.70 2.11 -13.68
C ARG A 140 -7.87 1.13 -13.74
N ALA A 141 -8.38 0.71 -12.60
CA ALA A 141 -9.52 -0.20 -12.55
C ALA A 141 -10.84 0.51 -12.81
N GLY A 142 -10.83 1.84 -12.89
CA GLY A 142 -12.02 2.61 -13.16
C GLY A 142 -12.96 2.75 -11.98
N VAL A 143 -12.47 2.57 -10.75
CA VAL A 143 -13.31 2.71 -9.55
C VAL A 143 -13.29 4.12 -8.99
N VAL A 144 -12.36 4.94 -9.43
CA VAL A 144 -12.32 6.37 -9.09
C VAL A 144 -12.05 7.18 -10.33
#